data_fa7e7b3e10dcea0e910279dd1f8d9bb6
#
_entry.id   fa7e7b3e10dcea0e910279dd1f8d9bb6
#
_cell.length_a   1.000
_cell.length_b   1.000
_cell.length_c   1.000
_cell.angle_alpha   90.00
_cell.angle_beta   90.00
_cell.angle_gamma   90.00
#
_symmetry.space_group_name_H-M   'P 1'
#
loop_
_entity.id
_entity.type
_entity.pdbx_description
1 polymer ?
#
loop_
_entity_poly.entity_id
_entity_poly.type
_entity_poly.pdbx_seq_one_letter_code
_entity_poly.pdbx_strand_id
1 'polypeptide(L)'
;MPTQLRQSASCDTVRPVYACLAPGGRIATIQFIEGALRMRHPPLSGPKLARRALCLVASLAAFPLARAQGAWPSRVVRIVVGFPGGSTPDSAARVLAEGLSRTWGQPVVVEAKTGAGGNLAADFVARATDDHTLGVVINGNLSTAKLLNPKLGYDPVKDLLPLSLLATAPLVLVAPPDQPGGAAWLAAARSAGDKWNYGSVGIGSVGHLGIEVIKAAIGNLGAVHVPYNGNPAVVVALVSGQVQMALMPPGVALPQVKAGRLQAIGLAGPRSPLAPEVPSLLDAGVRMDPLEVWTALVGPASLSKAAQERIARDVPVLLKDSDTRQRLLTAGWDPQGSGGATLAARVRDETRVFAEIIQARGIRLD
;
A
#
# COMPACT_ATOMS: atom_id res chain seq x y z
N MET A 1 49.65 -0.88 -31.80
CA MET A 1 51.05 -0.36 -31.72
C MET A 1 50.99 1.11 -31.43
N PRO A 2 51.92 1.62 -30.65
CA PRO A 2 52.06 1.49 -29.19
C PRO A 2 51.90 2.88 -28.55
N THR A 3 51.79 3.10 -27.25
CA THR A 3 52.91 3.02 -26.31
C THR A 3 52.39 3.28 -24.89
N GLN A 4 52.83 2.47 -24.00
CA GLN A 4 52.77 2.66 -22.56
C GLN A 4 53.59 3.88 -22.12
N LEU A 5 53.22 4.47 -20.99
CA LEU A 5 54.17 4.89 -19.97
C LEU A 5 53.56 4.85 -18.58
N ARG A 6 54.14 3.99 -17.75
CA ARG A 6 54.09 4.00 -16.30
C ARG A 6 54.79 5.26 -15.77
N GLN A 7 54.32 5.79 -14.67
CA GLN A 7 55.23 6.11 -13.56
C GLN A 7 54.44 6.29 -12.27
N SER A 8 54.98 5.66 -11.26
CA SER A 8 54.71 5.69 -9.84
C SER A 8 55.20 6.96 -9.17
N ALA A 9 54.57 7.39 -8.09
CA ALA A 9 55.15 7.86 -6.82
C ALA A 9 54.06 8.52 -5.99
N SER A 10 53.80 7.97 -4.85
CA SER A 10 54.20 8.27 -3.48
C SER A 10 53.37 9.40 -2.83
N CYS A 11 52.70 8.97 -1.81
CA CYS A 11 52.27 9.60 -0.57
C CYS A 11 52.78 11.01 -0.30
N ASP A 12 51.86 11.96 -0.06
CA ASP A 12 52.04 12.87 1.08
C ASP A 12 50.70 13.51 1.48
N THR A 13 50.48 13.45 2.76
CA THR A 13 49.39 14.00 3.54
C THR A 13 49.37 15.52 3.51
N VAL A 14 48.31 16.15 2.97
CA VAL A 14 47.99 17.55 3.23
C VAL A 14 46.54 17.71 3.60
N ARG A 15 46.30 18.10 4.84
CA ARG A 15 44.96 18.53 5.33
C ARG A 15 44.64 19.90 4.76
N PRO A 16 43.45 20.16 4.23
CA PRO A 16 43.04 21.51 3.85
C PRO A 16 42.64 22.34 5.08
N VAL A 17 43.28 23.48 5.22
CA VAL A 17 42.88 24.57 6.14
C VAL A 17 41.83 25.39 5.39
N TYR A 18 40.63 25.49 5.91
CA TYR A 18 39.60 26.40 5.41
C TYR A 18 39.84 27.80 5.97
N ALA A 19 40.21 28.76 5.12
CA ALA A 19 40.22 30.19 5.42
C ALA A 19 38.85 30.77 5.05
N CYS A 20 38.13 31.34 6.03
CA CYS A 20 36.99 32.22 5.78
C CYS A 20 37.51 33.62 5.39
N LEU A 21 37.18 34.08 4.20
CA LEU A 21 37.39 35.47 3.75
C LEU A 21 36.15 36.30 4.16
N ALA A 22 36.35 37.30 5.01
CA ALA A 22 35.40 38.37 5.23
C ALA A 22 35.83 39.62 4.41
N PRO A 23 34.93 40.45 3.89
CA PRO A 23 35.26 41.59 3.06
C PRO A 23 35.69 42.78 3.93
N GLY A 24 36.92 43.26 3.72
CA GLY A 24 37.44 44.46 4.35
C GLY A 24 38.79 44.24 5.00
N GLY A 25 39.85 44.26 4.16
CA GLY A 25 41.21 43.93 4.54
C GLY A 25 41.83 44.79 5.66
N ARG A 26 42.33 44.11 6.69
CA ARG A 26 43.54 44.43 7.46
C ARG A 26 43.95 43.18 8.25
N ILE A 27 45.18 42.73 8.01
CA ILE A 27 45.81 41.63 8.74
C ILE A 27 46.26 42.17 10.09
N ALA A 28 45.69 41.69 11.19
CA ALA A 28 46.17 41.92 12.53
C ALA A 28 46.99 40.73 13.01
N THR A 29 48.26 40.91 13.20
CA THR A 29 49.17 39.93 13.80
C THR A 29 48.89 39.80 15.28
N ILE A 30 48.41 38.66 15.74
CA ILE A 30 48.23 38.38 17.17
C ILE A 30 49.55 37.81 17.68
N GLN A 31 50.27 38.56 18.50
CA GLN A 31 51.40 38.07 19.30
C GLN A 31 50.86 37.31 20.51
N PHE A 32 51.24 36.05 20.64
CA PHE A 32 51.04 35.27 21.86
C PHE A 32 51.98 35.77 22.97
N ILE A 33 51.44 36.29 24.03
CA ILE A 33 52.20 36.57 25.26
C ILE A 33 52.09 35.33 26.14
N GLU A 34 53.20 34.60 26.29
CA GLU A 34 53.37 33.56 27.31
C GLU A 34 53.50 34.21 28.69
N GLY A 35 52.38 34.29 29.41
CA GLY A 35 52.33 34.65 30.79
C GLY A 35 52.18 33.42 31.67
N ALA A 36 53.28 32.94 32.26
CA ALA A 36 53.28 31.85 33.21
C ALA A 36 52.59 32.28 34.53
N LEU A 37 51.32 31.90 34.71
CA LEU A 37 50.63 31.99 36.00
C LEU A 37 50.95 30.71 36.80
N ARG A 38 51.91 30.84 37.74
CA ARG A 38 52.12 29.84 38.81
C ARG A 38 50.99 29.92 39.80
N MET A 39 49.96 29.07 39.64
CA MET A 39 49.00 28.83 40.72
C MET A 39 49.61 27.86 41.76
N ARG A 40 49.83 28.40 43.00
CA ARG A 40 50.12 27.60 44.14
C ARG A 40 48.85 26.85 44.56
N HIS A 41 48.85 25.54 44.43
CA HIS A 41 47.81 24.68 44.99
C HIS A 41 48.04 24.46 46.48
N PRO A 42 47.03 24.71 47.35
CA PRO A 42 47.11 24.25 48.73
C PRO A 42 46.97 22.73 48.78
N PRO A 43 47.65 22.05 49.74
CA PRO A 43 47.57 20.59 49.88
C PRO A 43 46.18 20.18 50.37
N LEU A 44 45.43 19.45 49.59
CA LEU A 44 44.18 18.81 49.99
C LEU A 44 44.50 17.59 50.87
N SER A 45 44.59 17.80 52.17
CA SER A 45 44.72 16.74 53.14
C SER A 45 43.35 16.31 53.65
N GLY A 46 42.89 15.13 53.16
CA GLY A 46 41.76 14.44 53.75
C GLY A 46 41.14 13.37 52.86
N PRO A 47 41.24 12.08 53.24
CA PRO A 47 40.71 10.97 52.45
C PRO A 47 39.19 10.94 52.33
N LYS A 48 38.47 11.84 53.04
CA LYS A 48 36.99 11.93 53.01
C LYS A 48 36.44 12.79 51.85
N LEU A 49 37.24 13.75 51.37
CA LEU A 49 36.81 14.63 50.23
C LEU A 49 37.00 13.92 48.87
N ALA A 50 38.08 13.13 48.72
CA ALA A 50 38.32 12.35 47.52
C ALA A 50 37.23 11.27 47.26
N ARG A 51 36.74 10.63 48.32
CA ARG A 51 35.63 9.65 48.23
C ARG A 51 34.30 10.30 47.83
N ARG A 52 34.01 11.53 48.30
CA ARG A 52 32.78 12.24 47.94
C ARG A 52 32.80 12.77 46.50
N ALA A 53 33.94 13.22 46.01
CA ALA A 53 34.11 13.62 44.59
C ALA A 53 34.01 12.39 43.63
N LEU A 54 34.56 11.23 44.03
CA LEU A 54 34.47 10.01 43.22
C LEU A 54 33.03 9.47 43.10
N CYS A 55 32.24 9.60 44.20
CA CYS A 55 30.83 9.19 44.17
C CYS A 55 29.97 10.14 43.31
N LEU A 56 30.26 11.44 43.26
CA LEU A 56 29.55 12.38 42.40
C LEU A 56 29.86 12.19 40.91
N VAL A 57 31.11 11.87 40.56
CA VAL A 57 31.50 11.56 39.19
C VAL A 57 30.93 10.21 38.72
N ALA A 58 30.87 9.21 39.61
CA ALA A 58 30.26 7.90 39.30
C ALA A 58 28.73 8.01 39.13
N SER A 59 28.05 8.92 39.81
CA SER A 59 26.61 9.15 39.66
C SER A 59 26.26 9.87 38.35
N LEU A 60 27.15 10.69 37.78
CA LEU A 60 26.96 11.32 36.46
C LEU A 60 27.23 10.32 35.29
N ALA A 61 28.06 9.30 35.53
CA ALA A 61 28.33 8.27 34.51
C ALA A 61 27.24 7.20 34.42
N ALA A 62 26.32 7.15 35.38
CA ALA A 62 25.22 6.17 35.42
C ALA A 62 23.89 6.69 34.82
N PHE A 63 23.88 7.84 34.13
CA PHE A 63 22.78 8.15 33.26
C PHE A 63 22.82 7.12 32.12
N PRO A 64 21.85 6.18 32.06
CA PRO A 64 21.75 5.37 30.87
C PRO A 64 21.58 6.39 29.74
N LEU A 65 22.48 6.36 28.75
CA LEU A 65 22.20 6.89 27.42
C LEU A 65 20.94 6.16 26.99
N ALA A 66 19.77 6.69 27.39
CA ALA A 66 18.54 6.37 26.73
C ALA A 66 18.82 6.75 25.26
N ARG A 67 19.29 5.76 24.49
CA ARG A 67 19.24 5.86 23.04
C ARG A 67 17.82 6.30 22.79
N ALA A 68 17.65 7.58 22.49
CA ALA A 68 16.44 8.05 21.84
C ALA A 68 16.36 7.18 20.59
N GLN A 69 15.59 6.08 20.67
CA GLN A 69 15.22 5.33 19.48
C GLN A 69 14.59 6.39 18.61
N GLY A 70 15.35 6.79 17.56
CA GLY A 70 14.94 7.88 16.69
C GLY A 70 13.49 7.63 16.30
N ALA A 71 12.67 8.68 16.40
CA ALA A 71 11.24 8.55 16.15
C ALA A 71 11.03 7.85 14.79
N TRP A 72 10.27 6.76 14.79
CA TRP A 72 9.90 6.11 13.54
C TRP A 72 8.96 7.02 12.73
N PRO A 73 9.12 7.11 11.41
CA PRO A 73 10.16 6.51 10.57
C PRO A 73 11.47 7.31 10.63
N SER A 74 12.60 6.60 10.65
CA SER A 74 13.95 7.19 10.67
C SER A 74 14.57 7.34 9.27
N ARG A 75 13.93 6.79 8.24
CA ARG A 75 14.37 6.79 6.84
C ARG A 75 13.17 6.60 5.91
N VAL A 76 13.43 6.50 4.61
CA VAL A 76 12.42 6.25 3.57
C VAL A 76 11.54 5.04 3.95
N VAL A 77 10.22 5.22 3.89
CA VAL A 77 9.23 4.14 4.01
C VAL A 77 8.81 3.73 2.60
N ARG A 78 8.76 2.43 2.34
CA ARG A 78 8.27 1.86 1.09
C ARG A 78 6.87 1.30 1.28
N ILE A 79 5.95 1.68 0.41
CA ILE A 79 4.63 1.05 0.29
C ILE A 79 4.63 0.20 -0.97
N VAL A 80 4.60 -1.11 -0.81
CA VAL A 80 4.61 -2.08 -1.91
C VAL A 80 3.18 -2.38 -2.33
N VAL A 81 2.91 -2.30 -3.65
CA VAL A 81 1.60 -2.54 -4.26
C VAL A 81 1.70 -3.66 -5.28
N GLY A 82 0.74 -4.60 -5.26
CA GLY A 82 0.74 -5.78 -6.14
C GLY A 82 0.22 -5.55 -7.56
N PHE A 83 -0.05 -4.30 -7.94
CA PHE A 83 -0.70 -3.94 -9.19
C PHE A 83 0.04 -2.81 -9.89
N PRO A 84 -0.06 -2.71 -11.23
CA PRO A 84 0.65 -1.68 -11.99
C PRO A 84 0.17 -0.28 -11.67
N GLY A 85 1.00 0.72 -12.01
CA GLY A 85 0.64 2.13 -11.92
C GLY A 85 -0.68 2.44 -12.61
N GLY A 86 -1.51 3.29 -12.01
CA GLY A 86 -2.86 3.62 -12.49
C GLY A 86 -3.93 2.59 -12.15
N SER A 87 -3.58 1.50 -11.48
CA SER A 87 -4.58 0.60 -10.89
C SER A 87 -5.21 1.25 -9.64
N THR A 88 -6.37 0.76 -9.25
CA THR A 88 -7.11 1.32 -8.12
C THR A 88 -6.32 1.28 -6.79
N PRO A 89 -5.65 0.16 -6.40
CA PRO A 89 -4.85 0.15 -5.18
C PRO A 89 -3.57 1.02 -5.29
N ASP A 90 -2.97 1.16 -6.48
CA ASP A 90 -1.84 2.07 -6.69
C ASP A 90 -2.25 3.53 -6.45
N SER A 91 -3.41 3.95 -6.95
CA SER A 91 -3.93 5.29 -6.74
C SER A 91 -4.15 5.59 -5.25
N ALA A 92 -4.76 4.67 -4.50
CA ALA A 92 -4.93 4.80 -3.05
C ALA A 92 -3.59 4.87 -2.31
N ALA A 93 -2.63 4.02 -2.68
CA ALA A 93 -1.29 4.01 -2.09
C ALA A 93 -0.54 5.32 -2.31
N ARG A 94 -0.64 5.93 -3.50
CA ARG A 94 0.01 7.22 -3.80
C ARG A 94 -0.60 8.37 -3.02
N VAL A 95 -1.93 8.44 -2.90
CA VAL A 95 -2.59 9.45 -2.06
C VAL A 95 -2.14 9.32 -0.61
N LEU A 96 -2.11 8.09 -0.08
CA LEU A 96 -1.63 7.79 1.27
C LEU A 96 -0.15 8.18 1.44
N ALA A 97 0.72 7.77 0.52
CA ALA A 97 2.16 7.99 0.58
C ALA A 97 2.51 9.49 0.62
N GLU A 98 1.85 10.30 -0.20
CA GLU A 98 2.06 11.75 -0.23
C GLU A 98 1.66 12.40 1.10
N GLY A 99 0.48 12.05 1.64
CA GLY A 99 0.03 12.57 2.92
C GLY A 99 0.93 12.14 4.09
N LEU A 100 1.34 10.87 4.12
CA LEU A 100 2.25 10.35 5.14
C LEU A 100 3.66 10.95 5.03
N SER A 101 4.15 11.24 3.82
CA SER A 101 5.44 11.92 3.64
C SER A 101 5.44 13.28 4.33
N ARG A 102 4.36 14.05 4.18
CA ARG A 102 4.18 15.35 4.87
C ARG A 102 4.10 15.19 6.40
N THR A 103 3.33 14.19 6.84
CA THR A 103 3.09 13.96 8.29
C THR A 103 4.33 13.43 9.01
N TRP A 104 5.11 12.59 8.35
CA TRP A 104 6.27 11.93 8.98
C TRP A 104 7.59 12.66 8.77
N GLY A 105 7.65 13.61 7.83
CA GLY A 105 8.89 14.31 7.48
C GLY A 105 9.94 13.39 6.85
N GLN A 106 9.54 12.20 6.42
CA GLN A 106 10.37 11.23 5.71
C GLN A 106 9.70 10.86 4.39
N PRO A 107 10.45 10.60 3.32
CA PRO A 107 9.86 10.17 2.06
C PRO A 107 9.11 8.85 2.23
N VAL A 108 7.88 8.79 1.71
CA VAL A 108 7.10 7.55 1.56
C VAL A 108 6.95 7.30 0.07
N VAL A 109 7.49 6.18 -0.42
CA VAL A 109 7.54 5.85 -1.85
C VAL A 109 6.67 4.64 -2.15
N VAL A 110 5.99 4.67 -3.30
CA VAL A 110 5.18 3.54 -3.78
C VAL A 110 5.97 2.73 -4.79
N GLU A 111 6.10 1.44 -4.53
CA GLU A 111 6.80 0.47 -5.38
C GLU A 111 5.81 -0.59 -5.88
N ALA A 112 5.69 -0.75 -7.19
CA ALA A 112 4.84 -1.78 -7.79
C ALA A 112 5.60 -3.10 -7.95
N LYS A 113 5.09 -4.18 -7.32
CA LYS A 113 5.55 -5.57 -7.51
C LYS A 113 4.38 -6.41 -8.04
N THR A 114 4.16 -6.31 -9.34
CA THR A 114 3.00 -6.88 -9.99
C THR A 114 3.11 -8.38 -10.17
N GLY A 115 1.97 -9.07 -10.13
CA GLY A 115 1.84 -10.48 -10.48
C GLY A 115 1.05 -11.32 -9.48
N ALA A 116 0.57 -12.45 -9.93
CA ALA A 116 -0.23 -13.41 -9.16
C ALA A 116 -1.41 -12.77 -8.40
N GLY A 117 -2.15 -11.82 -9.05
CA GLY A 117 -3.26 -11.12 -8.40
C GLY A 117 -2.84 -10.27 -7.20
N GLY A 118 -1.60 -9.78 -7.17
CA GLY A 118 -1.03 -8.99 -6.07
C GLY A 118 -0.32 -9.82 -5.00
N ASN A 119 -0.36 -11.16 -5.09
CA ASN A 119 0.23 -12.03 -4.06
C ASN A 119 1.76 -11.95 -4.00
N LEU A 120 2.44 -11.59 -5.11
CA LEU A 120 3.90 -11.36 -5.09
C LEU A 120 4.29 -10.18 -4.20
N ALA A 121 3.51 -9.10 -4.20
CA ALA A 121 3.72 -7.96 -3.31
C ALA A 121 3.43 -8.33 -1.85
N ALA A 122 2.34 -9.05 -1.60
CA ALA A 122 1.98 -9.50 -0.26
C ALA A 122 3.05 -10.43 0.35
N ASP A 123 3.57 -11.39 -0.43
CA ASP A 123 4.69 -12.28 -0.03
C ASP A 123 5.96 -11.47 0.26
N PHE A 124 6.28 -10.48 -0.58
CA PHE A 124 7.43 -9.62 -0.37
C PHE A 124 7.32 -8.83 0.96
N VAL A 125 6.13 -8.28 1.27
CA VAL A 125 5.90 -7.58 2.54
C VAL A 125 5.95 -8.54 3.72
N ALA A 126 5.34 -9.72 3.61
CA ALA A 126 5.35 -10.75 4.65
C ALA A 126 6.77 -11.18 5.05
N ARG A 127 7.70 -11.19 4.10
CA ARG A 127 9.12 -11.54 4.32
C ARG A 127 10.00 -10.37 4.71
N ALA A 128 9.47 -9.14 4.75
CA ALA A 128 10.27 -7.98 5.13
C ALA A 128 10.68 -8.07 6.60
N THR A 129 11.95 -7.78 6.87
CA THR A 129 12.54 -7.80 8.21
C THR A 129 12.85 -6.41 8.73
N ASP A 130 12.53 -5.38 7.94
CA ASP A 130 12.74 -3.99 8.30
C ASP A 130 11.40 -3.30 8.65
N ASP A 131 11.47 -2.28 9.50
CA ASP A 131 10.31 -1.50 9.95
C ASP A 131 9.78 -0.49 8.92
N HIS A 132 10.36 -0.43 7.72
CA HIS A 132 10.10 0.60 6.73
C HIS A 132 9.49 0.07 5.43
N THR A 133 9.14 -1.22 5.40
CA THR A 133 8.43 -1.86 4.29
C THR A 133 6.99 -2.18 4.71
N LEU A 134 6.03 -1.53 4.05
CA LEU A 134 4.60 -1.71 4.23
C LEU A 134 3.98 -2.19 2.92
N GLY A 135 2.76 -2.68 2.95
CA GLY A 135 2.01 -3.10 1.78
C GLY A 135 0.64 -2.46 1.68
N VAL A 136 0.22 -2.11 0.46
CA VAL A 136 -1.17 -1.85 0.15
C VAL A 136 -1.71 -3.03 -0.65
N VAL A 137 -2.64 -3.74 -0.05
CA VAL A 137 -3.21 -5.00 -0.55
C VAL A 137 -4.72 -4.87 -0.75
N ILE A 138 -5.29 -5.76 -1.55
CA ILE A 138 -6.73 -5.89 -1.72
C ILE A 138 -7.27 -7.08 -0.93
N ASN A 139 -8.58 -7.15 -0.76
CA ASN A 139 -9.24 -8.23 -0.03
C ASN A 139 -8.83 -9.64 -0.50
N GLY A 140 -8.68 -9.88 -1.79
CA GLY A 140 -8.24 -11.18 -2.30
C GLY A 140 -6.92 -11.68 -1.71
N ASN A 141 -5.95 -10.77 -1.44
CA ASN A 141 -4.65 -11.14 -0.88
C ASN A 141 -4.74 -11.60 0.59
N LEU A 142 -5.76 -11.13 1.33
CA LEU A 142 -5.93 -11.47 2.75
C LEU A 142 -6.97 -12.55 2.98
N SER A 143 -8.03 -12.63 2.16
CA SER A 143 -9.17 -13.53 2.41
C SER A 143 -9.21 -14.76 1.52
N THR A 144 -8.87 -14.66 0.21
CA THR A 144 -9.06 -15.77 -0.73
C THR A 144 -7.78 -16.46 -1.17
N ALA A 145 -6.65 -15.76 -1.14
CA ALA A 145 -5.39 -16.27 -1.69
C ALA A 145 -4.98 -17.63 -1.09
N LYS A 146 -5.10 -17.80 0.23
CA LYS A 146 -4.77 -19.05 0.92
C LYS A 146 -5.78 -20.15 0.68
N LEU A 147 -7.06 -19.80 0.50
CA LEU A 147 -8.13 -20.77 0.19
C LEU A 147 -7.90 -21.43 -1.18
N LEU A 148 -7.46 -20.62 -2.15
CA LEU A 148 -7.24 -21.08 -3.53
C LEU A 148 -5.86 -21.71 -3.74
N ASN A 149 -4.85 -21.23 -3.00
CA ASN A 149 -3.49 -21.76 -3.08
C ASN A 149 -2.98 -22.21 -1.71
N PRO A 150 -3.15 -23.47 -1.33
CA PRO A 150 -2.60 -24.00 -0.07
C PRO A 150 -1.06 -23.86 0.04
N LYS A 151 -0.36 -23.78 -1.11
CA LYS A 151 1.10 -23.58 -1.21
C LYS A 151 1.50 -22.11 -1.35
N LEU A 152 0.59 -21.16 -1.03
CA LEU A 152 0.90 -19.74 -1.03
C LEU A 152 2.16 -19.45 -0.20
N GLY A 153 3.06 -18.63 -0.72
CA GLY A 153 4.35 -18.33 -0.12
C GLY A 153 4.28 -17.59 1.22
N TYR A 154 3.11 -17.07 1.59
CA TYR A 154 2.84 -16.39 2.86
C TYR A 154 1.53 -16.90 3.47
N ASP A 155 1.37 -16.72 4.77
CA ASP A 155 0.11 -16.91 5.48
C ASP A 155 -0.49 -15.53 5.82
N PRO A 156 -1.65 -15.17 5.23
CA PRO A 156 -2.24 -13.84 5.43
C PRO A 156 -2.51 -13.47 6.89
N VAL A 157 -2.71 -14.46 7.75
CA VAL A 157 -3.06 -14.25 9.17
C VAL A 157 -1.81 -14.21 10.06
N LYS A 158 -0.76 -14.98 9.69
CA LYS A 158 0.44 -15.13 10.52
C LYS A 158 1.55 -14.19 10.13
N ASP A 159 1.74 -13.95 8.82
CA ASP A 159 2.91 -13.27 8.28
C ASP A 159 2.64 -11.79 7.96
N LEU A 160 1.35 -11.41 7.86
CA LEU A 160 0.94 -10.02 7.63
C LEU A 160 0.19 -9.46 8.84
N LEU A 161 0.59 -8.27 9.25
CA LEU A 161 -0.08 -7.50 10.30
C LEU A 161 -1.08 -6.54 9.65
N PRO A 162 -2.40 -6.69 9.89
CA PRO A 162 -3.39 -5.72 9.47
C PRO A 162 -3.21 -4.40 10.22
N LEU A 163 -3.03 -3.28 9.51
CA LEU A 163 -2.79 -1.97 10.11
C LEU A 163 -4.00 -1.04 10.00
N SER A 164 -4.56 -0.90 8.80
CA SER A 164 -5.73 -0.05 8.58
C SER A 164 -6.49 -0.47 7.32
N LEU A 165 -7.81 -0.49 7.39
CA LEU A 165 -8.66 -0.46 6.21
C LEU A 165 -8.59 0.95 5.63
N LEU A 166 -8.04 1.09 4.43
CA LEU A 166 -7.82 2.41 3.83
C LEU A 166 -9.10 2.94 3.19
N ALA A 167 -9.69 2.16 2.31
CA ALA A 167 -10.84 2.57 1.54
C ALA A 167 -11.63 1.37 1.00
N THR A 168 -12.89 1.61 0.67
CA THR A 168 -13.81 0.66 0.04
C THR A 168 -14.36 1.23 -1.27
N ALA A 169 -14.84 0.37 -2.15
CA ALA A 169 -15.56 0.78 -3.35
C ALA A 169 -16.55 -0.29 -3.79
N PRO A 170 -17.75 0.10 -4.27
CA PRO A 170 -18.64 -0.83 -4.93
C PRO A 170 -18.01 -1.34 -6.22
N LEU A 171 -18.59 -2.36 -6.80
CA LEU A 171 -18.18 -2.87 -8.11
C LEU A 171 -19.25 -2.58 -9.16
N VAL A 172 -18.82 -2.02 -10.28
CA VAL A 172 -19.64 -1.78 -11.47
C VAL A 172 -19.45 -2.95 -12.42
N LEU A 173 -20.51 -3.63 -12.79
CA LEU A 173 -20.52 -4.54 -13.94
C LEU A 173 -20.47 -3.70 -15.21
N VAL A 174 -19.46 -3.93 -16.02
CA VAL A 174 -19.24 -3.25 -17.30
C VAL A 174 -19.14 -4.26 -18.44
N ALA A 175 -19.46 -3.78 -19.62
CA ALA A 175 -19.39 -4.51 -20.88
C ALA A 175 -18.78 -3.63 -21.99
N PRO A 176 -18.39 -4.19 -23.16
CA PRO A 176 -18.08 -3.44 -24.36
C PRO A 176 -19.22 -2.49 -24.75
N PRO A 177 -18.94 -1.36 -25.46
CA PRO A 177 -19.91 -0.31 -25.69
C PRO A 177 -21.05 -0.69 -26.65
N ASP A 178 -20.84 -1.71 -27.48
CA ASP A 178 -21.81 -2.28 -28.41
C ASP A 178 -22.83 -3.21 -27.75
N GLN A 179 -22.59 -3.60 -26.49
CA GLN A 179 -23.51 -4.44 -25.74
C GLN A 179 -24.72 -3.63 -25.26
N PRO A 180 -25.92 -4.24 -25.20
CA PRO A 180 -27.08 -3.57 -24.64
C PRO A 180 -26.89 -3.24 -23.16
N GLY A 181 -27.65 -2.27 -22.63
CA GLY A 181 -27.66 -1.93 -21.20
C GLY A 181 -28.80 -2.58 -20.42
N GLY A 182 -28.73 -2.57 -19.10
CA GLY A 182 -29.80 -2.96 -18.19
C GLY A 182 -30.40 -4.35 -18.42
N ALA A 183 -31.72 -4.46 -18.46
CA ALA A 183 -32.42 -5.75 -18.63
C ALA A 183 -32.14 -6.42 -19.97
N ALA A 184 -31.87 -5.66 -21.02
CA ALA A 184 -31.52 -6.22 -22.35
C ALA A 184 -30.16 -6.92 -22.31
N TRP A 185 -29.21 -6.39 -21.54
CA TRP A 185 -27.92 -7.08 -21.30
C TRP A 185 -28.11 -8.42 -20.58
N LEU A 186 -28.98 -8.48 -19.57
CA LEU A 186 -29.28 -9.71 -18.87
C LEU A 186 -29.89 -10.78 -19.79
N ALA A 187 -30.77 -10.36 -20.71
CA ALA A 187 -31.34 -11.26 -21.71
C ALA A 187 -30.24 -11.78 -22.68
N ALA A 188 -29.35 -10.89 -23.14
CA ALA A 188 -28.22 -11.26 -23.97
C ALA A 188 -27.27 -12.22 -23.24
N ALA A 189 -26.94 -11.96 -21.95
CA ALA A 189 -26.11 -12.80 -21.13
C ALA A 189 -26.67 -14.22 -20.98
N ARG A 190 -27.99 -14.35 -20.71
CA ARG A 190 -28.67 -15.67 -20.65
C ARG A 190 -28.62 -16.44 -21.97
N SER A 191 -28.70 -15.71 -23.08
CA SER A 191 -28.66 -16.32 -24.43
C SER A 191 -27.25 -16.64 -24.90
N ALA A 192 -26.23 -16.08 -24.27
CA ALA A 192 -24.83 -16.28 -24.65
C ALA A 192 -24.33 -17.71 -24.37
N GLY A 193 -24.86 -18.35 -23.33
CA GLY A 193 -24.37 -19.66 -22.88
C GLY A 193 -22.89 -19.62 -22.54
N ASP A 194 -22.05 -20.36 -23.23
CA ASP A 194 -20.60 -20.47 -23.04
C ASP A 194 -19.77 -19.60 -24.01
N LYS A 195 -20.42 -18.74 -24.80
CA LYS A 195 -19.73 -17.92 -25.81
C LYS A 195 -19.01 -16.71 -25.25
N TRP A 196 -19.31 -16.32 -24.01
CA TRP A 196 -18.74 -15.13 -23.39
C TRP A 196 -17.54 -15.48 -22.51
N ASN A 197 -16.63 -14.53 -22.44
CA ASN A 197 -15.53 -14.50 -21.48
C ASN A 197 -15.69 -13.30 -20.54
N TYR A 198 -15.10 -13.38 -19.36
CA TYR A 198 -15.04 -12.25 -18.44
C TYR A 198 -13.65 -12.02 -17.89
N GLY A 199 -13.31 -10.75 -17.70
CA GLY A 199 -12.02 -10.34 -17.19
C GLY A 199 -12.02 -10.08 -15.69
N SER A 200 -10.91 -10.38 -15.01
CA SER A 200 -10.65 -9.91 -13.66
C SER A 200 -9.17 -9.61 -13.44
N VAL A 201 -8.85 -8.98 -12.29
CA VAL A 201 -7.47 -8.68 -11.89
C VAL A 201 -6.71 -9.89 -11.33
N GLY A 202 -7.29 -11.09 -11.43
CA GLY A 202 -6.67 -12.34 -11.02
C GLY A 202 -7.67 -13.31 -10.38
N ILE A 203 -7.28 -14.59 -10.32
CA ILE A 203 -8.08 -15.65 -9.72
C ILE A 203 -8.27 -15.35 -8.22
N GLY A 204 -9.52 -15.48 -7.72
CA GLY A 204 -9.87 -15.19 -6.33
C GLY A 204 -10.06 -13.71 -6.00
N SER A 205 -9.86 -12.80 -6.95
CA SER A 205 -10.27 -11.41 -6.75
C SER A 205 -11.78 -11.27 -6.63
N VAL A 206 -12.26 -10.22 -5.95
CA VAL A 206 -13.72 -9.98 -5.83
C VAL A 206 -14.36 -9.80 -7.20
N GLY A 207 -13.64 -9.25 -8.18
CA GLY A 207 -14.11 -9.19 -9.57
C GLY A 207 -14.33 -10.57 -10.19
N HIS A 208 -13.45 -11.54 -9.91
CA HIS A 208 -13.65 -12.93 -10.34
C HIS A 208 -14.84 -13.57 -9.64
N LEU A 209 -14.79 -13.63 -8.29
CA LEU A 209 -15.82 -14.29 -7.48
C LEU A 209 -17.20 -13.66 -7.68
N GLY A 210 -17.24 -12.33 -7.83
CA GLY A 210 -18.47 -11.60 -8.08
C GLY A 210 -19.14 -11.95 -9.40
N ILE A 211 -18.38 -12.14 -10.48
CA ILE A 211 -18.94 -12.63 -11.75
C ILE A 211 -19.48 -14.04 -11.57
N GLU A 212 -18.80 -14.91 -10.84
CA GLU A 212 -19.33 -16.28 -10.57
C GLU A 212 -20.65 -16.25 -9.78
N VAL A 213 -20.78 -15.30 -8.82
CA VAL A 213 -22.07 -15.07 -8.12
C VAL A 213 -23.14 -14.55 -9.11
N ILE A 214 -22.80 -13.59 -9.98
CA ILE A 214 -23.72 -13.05 -10.99
C ILE A 214 -24.14 -14.14 -11.98
N LYS A 215 -23.22 -14.98 -12.46
CA LYS A 215 -23.51 -16.11 -13.34
C LYS A 215 -24.56 -17.03 -12.72
N ALA A 216 -24.44 -17.31 -11.43
CA ALA A 216 -25.39 -18.13 -10.71
C ALA A 216 -26.77 -17.47 -10.55
N ALA A 217 -26.78 -16.17 -10.27
CA ALA A 217 -28.02 -15.40 -10.09
C ALA A 217 -28.78 -15.24 -11.43
N ILE A 218 -28.05 -15.08 -12.53
CA ILE A 218 -28.62 -14.98 -13.88
C ILE A 218 -29.11 -16.36 -14.37
N GLY A 219 -28.35 -17.40 -14.08
CA GLY A 219 -28.54 -18.75 -14.64
C GLY A 219 -28.10 -18.84 -16.11
N ASN A 220 -27.74 -20.04 -16.55
CA ASN A 220 -27.39 -20.38 -17.93
C ASN A 220 -26.33 -19.51 -18.62
N LEU A 221 -25.42 -18.89 -17.81
CA LEU A 221 -24.27 -18.14 -18.32
C LEU A 221 -22.96 -18.91 -18.03
N GLY A 222 -22.44 -19.56 -19.07
CA GLY A 222 -21.23 -20.39 -19.00
C GLY A 222 -19.93 -19.61 -19.23
N ALA A 223 -19.93 -18.28 -19.08
CA ALA A 223 -18.78 -17.44 -19.39
C ALA A 223 -17.49 -17.90 -18.69
N VAL A 224 -16.36 -17.87 -19.45
CA VAL A 224 -15.05 -18.35 -19.02
C VAL A 224 -14.23 -17.21 -18.43
N HIS A 225 -13.53 -17.47 -17.33
CA HIS A 225 -12.66 -16.50 -16.67
C HIS A 225 -11.33 -16.32 -17.40
N VAL A 226 -10.94 -15.04 -17.60
CA VAL A 226 -9.62 -14.65 -18.12
C VAL A 226 -8.96 -13.72 -17.11
N PRO A 227 -7.88 -14.16 -16.43
CA PRO A 227 -7.16 -13.33 -15.46
C PRO A 227 -6.20 -12.35 -16.15
N TYR A 228 -6.11 -11.12 -15.65
CA TYR A 228 -5.23 -10.06 -16.12
C TYR A 228 -4.39 -9.45 -14.98
N ASN A 229 -3.28 -8.80 -15.34
CA ASN A 229 -2.44 -8.07 -14.40
C ASN A 229 -3.00 -6.66 -14.13
N GLY A 230 -4.15 -6.58 -13.43
CA GLY A 230 -4.76 -5.31 -13.01
C GLY A 230 -5.81 -4.76 -13.98
N ASN A 231 -6.57 -3.77 -13.49
CA ASN A 231 -7.68 -3.18 -14.21
C ASN A 231 -7.33 -2.55 -15.57
N PRO A 232 -6.16 -1.91 -15.77
CA PRO A 232 -5.82 -1.36 -17.09
C PRO A 232 -5.84 -2.41 -18.19
N ALA A 233 -5.33 -3.63 -17.93
CA ALA A 233 -5.34 -4.72 -18.90
C ALA A 233 -6.77 -5.27 -19.13
N VAL A 234 -7.60 -5.33 -18.08
CA VAL A 234 -9.02 -5.71 -18.21
C VAL A 234 -9.78 -4.70 -19.09
N VAL A 235 -9.52 -3.39 -18.92
CA VAL A 235 -10.14 -2.34 -19.76
C VAL A 235 -9.76 -2.54 -21.23
N VAL A 236 -8.49 -2.78 -21.54
CA VAL A 236 -8.05 -3.04 -22.92
C VAL A 236 -8.77 -4.28 -23.50
N ALA A 237 -8.88 -5.34 -22.72
CA ALA A 237 -9.57 -6.57 -23.16
C ALA A 237 -11.07 -6.37 -23.41
N LEU A 238 -11.75 -5.55 -22.60
CA LEU A 238 -13.15 -5.18 -22.81
C LEU A 238 -13.33 -4.32 -24.07
N VAL A 239 -12.51 -3.27 -24.22
CA VAL A 239 -12.58 -2.35 -25.35
C VAL A 239 -12.29 -3.07 -26.68
N SER A 240 -11.40 -4.06 -26.67
CA SER A 240 -11.09 -4.89 -27.84
C SER A 240 -12.06 -6.05 -28.07
N GLY A 241 -13.07 -6.24 -27.20
CA GLY A 241 -14.02 -7.36 -27.30
C GLY A 241 -13.48 -8.73 -26.94
N GLN A 242 -12.27 -8.84 -26.40
CA GLN A 242 -11.69 -10.10 -25.94
C GLN A 242 -12.48 -10.73 -24.79
N VAL A 243 -13.05 -9.87 -23.93
CA VAL A 243 -13.98 -10.27 -22.87
C VAL A 243 -15.24 -9.42 -22.96
N GLN A 244 -16.38 -10.00 -22.57
CA GLN A 244 -17.71 -9.40 -22.73
C GLN A 244 -18.23 -8.76 -21.46
N MET A 245 -17.54 -8.97 -20.34
CA MET A 245 -17.91 -8.34 -19.06
C MET A 245 -16.75 -8.35 -18.07
N ALA A 246 -16.81 -7.44 -17.10
CA ALA A 246 -15.96 -7.45 -15.92
C ALA A 246 -16.65 -6.69 -14.80
N LEU A 247 -16.27 -7.00 -13.54
CA LEU A 247 -16.57 -6.17 -12.38
C LEU A 247 -15.34 -5.33 -12.03
N MET A 248 -15.51 -4.01 -11.93
CA MET A 248 -14.40 -3.11 -11.58
C MET A 248 -14.88 -1.90 -10.75
N PRO A 249 -13.99 -1.29 -9.95
CA PRO A 249 -14.34 -0.12 -9.15
C PRO A 249 -14.74 1.10 -10.03
N PRO A 250 -15.59 2.00 -9.50
CA PRO A 250 -16.06 3.19 -10.22
C PRO A 250 -14.94 4.07 -10.77
N GLY A 251 -13.83 4.24 -10.04
CA GLY A 251 -12.70 5.07 -10.48
C GLY A 251 -12.04 4.58 -11.76
N VAL A 252 -12.19 3.30 -12.11
CA VAL A 252 -11.72 2.72 -13.38
C VAL A 252 -12.85 2.67 -14.40
N ALA A 253 -14.04 2.22 -13.99
CA ALA A 253 -15.18 2.03 -14.88
C ALA A 253 -15.71 3.33 -15.48
N LEU A 254 -16.03 4.31 -14.62
CA LEU A 254 -16.77 5.52 -15.03
C LEU A 254 -16.03 6.41 -16.04
N PRO A 255 -14.72 6.62 -15.98
CA PRO A 255 -14.00 7.35 -17.03
C PRO A 255 -14.14 6.69 -18.41
N GLN A 256 -14.17 5.36 -18.46
CA GLN A 256 -14.33 4.61 -19.71
C GLN A 256 -15.76 4.70 -20.23
N VAL A 257 -16.74 4.63 -19.32
CA VAL A 257 -18.16 4.80 -19.65
C VAL A 257 -18.45 6.19 -20.18
N LYS A 258 -17.93 7.23 -19.50
CA LYS A 258 -18.06 8.63 -19.94
C LYS A 258 -17.42 8.88 -21.30
N ALA A 259 -16.33 8.19 -21.60
CA ALA A 259 -15.65 8.25 -22.89
C ALA A 259 -16.33 7.39 -23.98
N GLY A 260 -17.47 6.73 -23.69
CA GLY A 260 -18.17 5.85 -24.61
C GLY A 260 -17.41 4.57 -24.98
N ARG A 261 -16.38 4.21 -24.23
CA ARG A 261 -15.54 3.03 -24.49
C ARG A 261 -16.03 1.77 -23.78
N LEU A 262 -16.85 1.92 -22.74
CA LEU A 262 -17.53 0.84 -22.04
C LEU A 262 -18.97 1.21 -21.75
N GLN A 263 -19.81 0.20 -21.55
CA GLN A 263 -21.18 0.29 -21.09
C GLN A 263 -21.23 -0.09 -19.60
N ALA A 264 -21.82 0.76 -18.74
CA ALA A 264 -22.16 0.39 -17.37
C ALA A 264 -23.48 -0.39 -17.37
N ILE A 265 -23.46 -1.60 -16.83
CA ILE A 265 -24.63 -2.47 -16.72
C ILE A 265 -25.34 -2.26 -15.40
N GLY A 266 -24.60 -2.24 -14.30
CA GLY A 266 -25.15 -2.02 -12.97
C GLY A 266 -24.13 -2.22 -11.85
N LEU A 267 -24.47 -1.77 -10.65
CA LEU A 267 -23.70 -1.99 -9.42
C LEU A 267 -23.99 -3.39 -8.87
N ALA A 268 -22.94 -4.10 -8.48
CA ALA A 268 -23.03 -5.38 -7.76
C ALA A 268 -23.39 -5.19 -6.28
N GLY A 269 -24.41 -4.42 -6.01
CA GLY A 269 -24.87 -4.02 -4.69
C GLY A 269 -25.85 -2.87 -4.76
N PRO A 270 -26.13 -2.16 -3.64
CA PRO A 270 -27.00 -1.01 -3.60
C PRO A 270 -26.45 0.17 -4.39
N ARG A 271 -27.29 1.17 -4.66
CA ARG A 271 -26.86 2.43 -5.27
C ARG A 271 -25.78 3.09 -4.43
N SER A 272 -24.82 3.74 -5.08
CA SER A 272 -23.67 4.33 -4.42
C SER A 272 -23.42 5.77 -4.90
N PRO A 273 -23.06 6.68 -3.99
CA PRO A 273 -22.66 8.04 -4.37
C PRO A 273 -21.36 8.09 -5.20
N LEU A 274 -20.56 7.02 -5.19
CA LEU A 274 -19.38 6.88 -6.04
C LEU A 274 -19.74 6.58 -7.52
N ALA A 275 -20.99 6.20 -7.80
CA ALA A 275 -21.49 5.92 -9.14
C ALA A 275 -23.00 6.23 -9.23
N PRO A 276 -23.40 7.51 -9.03
CA PRO A 276 -24.80 7.88 -8.86
C PRO A 276 -25.67 7.59 -10.11
N GLU A 277 -25.05 7.61 -11.30
CA GLU A 277 -25.70 7.36 -12.58
C GLU A 277 -25.87 5.85 -12.89
N VAL A 278 -25.22 4.96 -12.11
CA VAL A 278 -25.23 3.53 -12.37
C VAL A 278 -26.35 2.87 -11.55
N PRO A 279 -27.33 2.20 -12.18
CA PRO A 279 -28.38 1.51 -11.45
C PRO A 279 -27.82 0.31 -10.68
N SER A 280 -28.56 -0.19 -9.69
CA SER A 280 -28.24 -1.45 -9.03
C SER A 280 -28.60 -2.64 -9.93
N LEU A 281 -27.79 -3.71 -9.92
CA LEU A 281 -28.17 -4.98 -10.52
C LEU A 281 -29.40 -5.61 -9.82
N LEU A 282 -29.67 -5.24 -8.56
CA LEU A 282 -30.89 -5.64 -7.87
C LEU A 282 -32.14 -5.06 -8.55
N ASP A 283 -32.07 -3.81 -9.06
CA ASP A 283 -33.16 -3.16 -9.80
C ASP A 283 -33.44 -3.91 -11.12
N ALA A 284 -32.42 -4.57 -11.69
CA ALA A 284 -32.55 -5.39 -12.89
C ALA A 284 -32.95 -6.87 -12.60
N GLY A 285 -33.20 -7.22 -11.34
CA GLY A 285 -33.64 -8.55 -10.92
C GLY A 285 -32.50 -9.56 -10.66
N VAL A 286 -31.25 -9.14 -10.61
CA VAL A 286 -30.11 -9.98 -10.21
C VAL A 286 -30.04 -9.99 -8.70
N ARG A 287 -30.50 -11.08 -8.08
CA ARG A 287 -30.46 -11.24 -6.61
C ARG A 287 -29.10 -11.79 -6.18
N MET A 288 -28.36 -10.97 -5.45
CA MET A 288 -27.05 -11.32 -4.90
C MET A 288 -26.76 -10.48 -3.65
N ASP A 289 -25.88 -10.99 -2.79
CA ASP A 289 -25.34 -10.18 -1.71
C ASP A 289 -24.44 -9.08 -2.26
N PRO A 290 -24.43 -7.89 -1.65
CA PRO A 290 -23.58 -6.80 -2.09
C PRO A 290 -22.10 -7.18 -2.10
N LEU A 291 -21.41 -6.86 -3.19
CA LEU A 291 -19.97 -7.06 -3.32
C LEU A 291 -19.24 -5.73 -3.28
N GLU A 292 -18.18 -5.70 -2.54
CA GLU A 292 -17.36 -4.53 -2.32
C GLU A 292 -15.87 -4.91 -2.42
N VAL A 293 -15.11 -4.13 -3.17
CA VAL A 293 -13.66 -4.21 -3.11
C VAL A 293 -13.15 -3.23 -2.06
N TRP A 294 -12.10 -3.63 -1.36
CA TRP A 294 -11.42 -2.75 -0.42
C TRP A 294 -9.91 -2.89 -0.54
N THR A 295 -9.23 -1.86 -0.05
CA THR A 295 -7.78 -1.84 0.06
C THR A 295 -7.36 -1.53 1.48
N ALA A 296 -6.28 -2.16 1.92
CA ALA A 296 -5.79 -2.06 3.28
C ALA A 296 -4.28 -1.86 3.32
N LEU A 297 -3.83 -1.16 4.36
CA LEU A 297 -2.43 -1.08 4.74
C LEU A 297 -2.09 -2.27 5.64
N VAL A 298 -1.03 -2.96 5.29
CA VAL A 298 -0.46 -4.07 6.05
C VAL A 298 1.03 -3.87 6.27
N GLY A 299 1.57 -4.51 7.29
CA GLY A 299 3.00 -4.63 7.52
C GLY A 299 3.41 -6.09 7.67
N PRO A 300 4.72 -6.39 7.74
CA PRO A 300 5.18 -7.71 8.15
C PRO A 300 4.81 -7.97 9.61
N ALA A 301 4.61 -9.24 9.99
CA ALA A 301 4.31 -9.62 11.38
C ALA A 301 5.39 -9.16 12.37
N SER A 302 6.62 -8.96 11.89
CA SER A 302 7.78 -8.48 12.66
C SER A 302 7.81 -6.96 12.86
N LEU A 303 6.85 -6.20 12.32
CA LEU A 303 6.82 -4.74 12.41
C LEU A 303 6.89 -4.28 13.87
N SER A 304 7.79 -3.33 14.20
CA SER A 304 7.99 -2.86 15.56
C SER A 304 6.74 -2.18 16.14
N LYS A 305 6.59 -2.24 17.46
CA LYS A 305 5.48 -1.55 18.15
C LYS A 305 5.48 -0.04 17.89
N ALA A 306 6.64 0.57 17.83
CA ALA A 306 6.77 2.00 17.54
C ALA A 306 6.19 2.37 16.16
N ALA A 307 6.48 1.54 15.14
CA ALA A 307 5.89 1.71 13.81
C ALA A 307 4.38 1.50 13.83
N GLN A 308 3.91 0.43 14.47
CA GLN A 308 2.48 0.12 14.60
C GLN A 308 1.70 1.27 15.25
N GLU A 309 2.17 1.78 16.39
CA GLU A 309 1.54 2.88 17.13
C GLU A 309 1.52 4.17 16.32
N ARG A 310 2.61 4.47 15.62
CA ARG A 310 2.69 5.65 14.75
C ARG A 310 1.70 5.57 13.60
N ILE A 311 1.63 4.43 12.91
CA ILE A 311 0.71 4.18 11.81
C ILE A 311 -0.74 4.22 12.28
N ALA A 312 -1.05 3.54 13.40
CA ALA A 312 -2.41 3.48 13.97
C ALA A 312 -2.94 4.87 14.38
N ARG A 313 -2.05 5.79 14.77
CA ARG A 313 -2.41 7.16 15.09
C ARG A 313 -2.59 8.02 13.84
N ASP A 314 -1.64 7.97 12.91
CA ASP A 314 -1.53 8.97 11.84
C ASP A 314 -2.38 8.63 10.62
N VAL A 315 -2.54 7.34 10.25
CA VAL A 315 -3.32 6.93 9.07
C VAL A 315 -4.81 7.30 9.20
N PRO A 316 -5.51 7.03 10.32
CA PRO A 316 -6.90 7.43 10.46
C PRO A 316 -7.11 8.96 10.44
N VAL A 317 -6.15 9.72 10.95
CA VAL A 317 -6.20 11.20 10.91
C VAL A 317 -6.06 11.68 9.46
N LEU A 318 -5.08 11.14 8.72
CA LEU A 318 -4.87 11.48 7.32
C LEU A 318 -6.09 11.13 6.45
N LEU A 319 -6.73 9.99 6.68
CA LEU A 319 -7.90 9.57 5.92
C LEU A 319 -9.17 10.41 6.23
N LYS A 320 -9.16 11.20 7.31
CA LYS A 320 -10.20 12.19 7.63
C LYS A 320 -9.90 13.58 7.07
N ASP A 321 -8.66 13.84 6.66
CA ASP A 321 -8.28 15.10 6.02
C ASP A 321 -9.09 15.34 4.75
N SER A 322 -9.55 16.58 4.54
CA SER A 322 -10.47 16.92 3.44
C SER A 322 -9.86 16.72 2.05
N ASP A 323 -8.58 17.10 1.86
CA ASP A 323 -7.89 16.93 0.60
C ASP A 323 -7.67 15.44 0.28
N THR A 324 -7.19 14.68 1.27
CA THR A 324 -6.98 13.24 1.15
C THR A 324 -8.28 12.52 0.82
N ARG A 325 -9.38 12.84 1.52
CA ARG A 325 -10.72 12.28 1.24
C ARG A 325 -11.19 12.60 -0.17
N GLN A 326 -11.11 13.87 -0.57
CA GLN A 326 -11.55 14.29 -1.89
C GLN A 326 -10.78 13.59 -3.01
N ARG A 327 -9.47 13.42 -2.85
CA ARG A 327 -8.62 12.72 -3.82
C ARG A 327 -8.95 11.23 -3.90
N LEU A 328 -9.22 10.57 -2.77
CA LEU A 328 -9.68 9.18 -2.74
C LEU A 328 -11.04 9.02 -3.39
N LEU A 329 -12.01 9.89 -3.08
CA LEU A 329 -13.33 9.89 -3.71
C LEU A 329 -13.24 10.10 -5.24
N THR A 330 -12.39 11.02 -5.68
CA THR A 330 -12.13 11.26 -7.12
C THR A 330 -11.52 10.03 -7.80
N ALA A 331 -10.69 9.27 -7.07
CA ALA A 331 -10.13 7.99 -7.53
C ALA A 331 -11.14 6.82 -7.43
N GLY A 332 -12.38 7.08 -7.00
CA GLY A 332 -13.44 6.07 -6.87
C GLY A 332 -13.37 5.23 -5.61
N TRP A 333 -12.77 5.76 -4.55
CA TRP A 333 -12.64 5.14 -3.25
C TRP A 333 -13.41 5.90 -2.16
N ASP A 334 -14.15 5.21 -1.31
CA ASP A 334 -14.70 5.74 -0.07
C ASP A 334 -13.73 5.52 1.08
N PRO A 335 -13.06 6.58 1.60
CA PRO A 335 -12.06 6.45 2.65
C PRO A 335 -12.69 6.01 3.98
N GLN A 336 -12.04 5.03 4.64
CA GLN A 336 -12.53 4.39 5.85
C GLN A 336 -11.71 4.76 7.10
N GLY A 337 -10.44 4.34 7.18
CA GLY A 337 -9.55 4.63 8.30
C GLY A 337 -9.81 3.81 9.56
N SER A 338 -10.49 2.66 9.45
CA SER A 338 -10.65 1.77 10.59
C SER A 338 -9.37 1.00 10.88
N GLY A 339 -9.09 0.78 12.19
CA GLY A 339 -7.84 0.17 12.65
C GLY A 339 -7.71 -1.32 12.37
N GLY A 340 -6.52 -1.86 12.65
CA GLY A 340 -6.14 -3.23 12.33
C GLY A 340 -7.05 -4.31 12.92
N ALA A 341 -7.58 -4.12 14.13
CA ALA A 341 -8.51 -5.09 14.74
C ALA A 341 -9.82 -5.23 13.94
N THR A 342 -10.39 -4.10 13.49
CA THR A 342 -11.59 -4.07 12.63
C THR A 342 -11.29 -4.71 11.27
N LEU A 343 -10.13 -4.40 10.68
CA LEU A 343 -9.69 -5.03 9.43
C LEU A 343 -9.52 -6.54 9.59
N ALA A 344 -8.91 -7.02 10.67
CA ALA A 344 -8.75 -8.44 10.94
C ALA A 344 -10.10 -9.17 11.11
N ALA A 345 -11.07 -8.54 11.75
CA ALA A 345 -12.44 -9.08 11.86
C ALA A 345 -13.08 -9.21 10.47
N ARG A 346 -13.01 -8.15 9.66
CA ARG A 346 -13.51 -8.15 8.29
C ARG A 346 -12.89 -9.25 7.43
N VAL A 347 -11.57 -9.43 7.50
CA VAL A 347 -10.86 -10.51 6.77
C VAL A 347 -11.41 -11.88 7.15
N ARG A 348 -11.62 -12.15 8.44
CA ARG A 348 -12.18 -13.44 8.90
C ARG A 348 -13.59 -13.68 8.35
N ASP A 349 -14.46 -12.67 8.42
CA ASP A 349 -15.84 -12.78 7.95
C ASP A 349 -15.92 -12.99 6.44
N GLU A 350 -15.15 -12.20 5.67
CA GLU A 350 -15.05 -12.36 4.21
C GLU A 350 -14.46 -13.72 3.82
N THR A 351 -13.42 -14.18 4.52
CA THR A 351 -12.81 -15.49 4.24
C THR A 351 -13.83 -16.60 4.32
N ARG A 352 -14.73 -16.55 5.31
CA ARG A 352 -15.81 -17.53 5.44
C ARG A 352 -16.78 -17.47 4.26
N VAL A 353 -17.26 -16.28 3.91
CA VAL A 353 -18.19 -16.08 2.78
C VAL A 353 -17.57 -16.52 1.45
N PHE A 354 -16.32 -16.12 1.22
CA PHE A 354 -15.64 -16.51 -0.03
C PHE A 354 -15.32 -18.01 -0.08
N ALA A 355 -15.06 -18.67 1.04
CA ALA A 355 -14.87 -20.11 1.08
C ALA A 355 -16.13 -20.85 0.59
N GLU A 356 -17.30 -20.40 1.02
CA GLU A 356 -18.59 -20.95 0.57
C GLU A 356 -18.79 -20.77 -0.95
N ILE A 357 -18.47 -19.58 -1.49
CA ILE A 357 -18.56 -19.30 -2.93
C ILE A 357 -17.57 -20.17 -3.72
N ILE A 358 -16.31 -20.25 -3.29
CA ILE A 358 -15.26 -21.03 -3.93
C ILE A 358 -15.66 -22.51 -3.99
N GLN A 359 -16.16 -23.05 -2.87
CA GLN A 359 -16.61 -24.44 -2.79
C GLN A 359 -17.84 -24.68 -3.68
N ALA A 360 -18.86 -23.82 -3.58
CA ALA A 360 -20.11 -23.98 -4.34
C ALA A 360 -19.91 -23.87 -5.85
N ARG A 361 -18.86 -23.14 -6.31
CA ARG A 361 -18.55 -22.95 -7.74
C ARG A 361 -17.39 -23.81 -8.24
N GLY A 362 -16.79 -24.63 -7.40
CA GLY A 362 -15.64 -25.47 -7.76
C GLY A 362 -14.43 -24.67 -8.25
N ILE A 363 -14.25 -23.41 -7.76
CA ILE A 363 -13.17 -22.54 -8.20
C ILE A 363 -11.84 -23.09 -7.69
N ARG A 364 -10.87 -23.27 -8.59
CA ARG A 364 -9.54 -23.79 -8.28
C ARG A 364 -8.48 -22.95 -9.00
N LEU A 365 -7.27 -22.95 -8.44
CA LEU A 365 -6.07 -22.58 -9.20
C LEU A 365 -5.64 -23.82 -9.96
N ASP A 366 -5.59 -23.72 -11.28
CA ASP A 366 -5.04 -24.76 -12.16
C ASP A 366 -3.51 -24.83 -11.99
#